data_166d99115846928d4577ceb38a371067
#
_entry.id   166d99115846928d4577ceb38a371067
#
_cell.length_a   1.000
_cell.length_b   1.000
_cell.length_c   1.000
_cell.angle_alpha   90.00
_cell.angle_beta   90.00
_cell.angle_gamma   90.00
#
_symmetry.space_group_name_H-M   'P 1'
#
loop_
_entity.id
_entity.type
_entity.pdbx_description
1 polymer ?
#
loop_
_entity_poly.entity_id
_entity_poly.type
_entity_poly.pdbx_seq_one_letter_code
_entity_poly.pdbx_strand_id
1 'polypeptide(L)'
;MKLKLKIWLLLGALLSVILAVDLTFSYQKLKMETRVETEYDAKTVYGFMMATRRVYQKQFIASGLPVTDSTIGFLPAHSFSRISHDFANWNQSGIIFNNVSDQPRNPGNRADRFELAAMEWFRAHPESKELMRDIVTDQGVGYLLFTAPIRIEPFCLKCHGEREAAPPSIRDRYANAYGYKVGDMRGVVSIRIPTAKLDERVFRLWGGQLIKSLIGYATIFFALGLILDRLVIGRLSRLQEGAQRIAAGEYGTRIPGDLARSRERDEIAGLADTFNRMADE
;
A
#
# COMPACT_ATOMS: atom_id res chain seq x y z
N MET A 1 15.61 31.46 -31.49
CA MET A 1 15.38 29.99 -31.30
C MET A 1 14.45 29.51 -32.41
N LYS A 2 14.82 28.48 -33.19
CA LYS A 2 14.00 27.98 -34.31
C LYS A 2 12.66 27.40 -33.78
N LEU A 3 11.57 27.60 -34.53
CA LEU A 3 10.22 27.16 -34.19
C LEU A 3 10.17 25.67 -33.76
N LYS A 4 10.88 24.84 -34.50
CA LYS A 4 11.02 23.40 -34.19
C LYS A 4 11.48 23.16 -32.74
N LEU A 5 12.55 23.85 -32.31
CA LEU A 5 13.09 23.67 -30.95
C LEU A 5 12.08 24.12 -29.88
N LYS A 6 11.35 25.23 -30.13
CA LYS A 6 10.31 25.69 -29.19
C LYS A 6 9.20 24.64 -29.01
N ILE A 7 8.71 24.05 -30.11
CA ILE A 7 7.65 23.03 -30.06
C ILE A 7 8.13 21.77 -29.30
N TRP A 8 9.34 21.28 -29.60
CA TRP A 8 9.89 20.13 -28.90
C TRP A 8 10.08 20.39 -27.39
N LEU A 9 10.54 21.57 -27.00
CA LEU A 9 10.70 21.94 -25.59
C LEU A 9 9.33 22.05 -24.89
N LEU A 10 8.33 22.66 -25.51
CA LEU A 10 6.99 22.78 -24.96
C LEU A 10 6.33 21.40 -24.81
N LEU A 11 6.45 20.54 -25.83
CA LEU A 11 5.93 19.17 -25.77
C LEU A 11 6.62 18.38 -24.64
N GLY A 12 7.95 18.49 -24.56
CA GLY A 12 8.71 17.82 -23.50
C GLY A 12 8.34 18.31 -22.12
N ALA A 13 8.21 19.63 -21.93
CA ALA A 13 7.79 20.22 -20.67
C ALA A 13 6.37 19.75 -20.26
N LEU A 14 5.42 19.78 -21.20
CA LEU A 14 4.05 19.33 -20.94
C LEU A 14 4.00 17.85 -20.53
N LEU A 15 4.66 16.98 -21.31
CA LEU A 15 4.68 15.55 -21.01
C LEU A 15 5.42 15.24 -19.71
N SER A 16 6.47 16.03 -19.38
CA SER A 16 7.16 15.86 -18.08
C SER A 16 6.27 16.21 -16.88
N VAL A 17 5.45 17.25 -16.99
CA VAL A 17 4.47 17.59 -15.95
C VAL A 17 3.42 16.48 -15.80
N ILE A 18 2.89 15.99 -16.91
CA ILE A 18 1.91 14.90 -16.89
C ILE A 18 2.51 13.63 -16.29
N LEU A 19 3.74 13.28 -16.68
CA LEU A 19 4.47 12.14 -16.11
C LEU A 19 4.67 12.29 -14.59
N ALA A 20 5.05 13.48 -14.12
CA ALA A 20 5.26 13.73 -12.69
C ALA A 20 3.95 13.54 -11.89
N VAL A 21 2.83 14.02 -12.43
CA VAL A 21 1.49 13.83 -11.84
C VAL A 21 1.11 12.35 -11.82
N ASP A 22 1.27 11.64 -12.94
CA ASP A 22 0.98 10.21 -13.08
C ASP A 22 1.79 9.37 -12.07
N LEU A 23 3.09 9.62 -11.97
CA LEU A 23 3.97 8.91 -11.04
C LEU A 23 3.61 9.17 -9.58
N THR A 24 3.25 10.41 -9.23
CA THR A 24 2.84 10.76 -7.88
C THR A 24 1.54 10.06 -7.52
N PHE A 25 0.56 10.08 -8.44
CA PHE A 25 -0.73 9.44 -8.22
C PHE A 25 -0.59 7.92 -8.12
N SER A 26 0.21 7.31 -9.00
CA SER A 26 0.53 5.88 -8.99
C SER A 26 1.19 5.45 -7.68
N TYR A 27 2.14 6.24 -7.16
CA TYR A 27 2.77 5.98 -5.86
C TYR A 27 1.77 5.98 -4.71
N GLN A 28 0.92 7.00 -4.63
CA GLN A 28 -0.10 7.12 -3.57
C GLN A 28 -1.12 5.98 -3.64
N LYS A 29 -1.57 5.64 -4.85
CA LYS A 29 -2.48 4.52 -5.07
C LYS A 29 -1.87 3.21 -4.59
N LEU A 30 -0.62 2.93 -4.98
CA LEU A 30 0.08 1.70 -4.61
C LEU A 30 0.30 1.61 -3.10
N LYS A 31 0.64 2.73 -2.45
CA LYS A 31 0.78 2.80 -0.99
C LYS A 31 -0.54 2.46 -0.29
N MET A 32 -1.65 2.98 -0.79
CA MET A 32 -2.97 2.69 -0.23
C MET A 32 -3.37 1.22 -0.44
N GLU A 33 -3.19 0.68 -1.66
CA GLU A 33 -3.47 -0.72 -1.97
C GLU A 33 -2.65 -1.68 -1.09
N THR A 34 -1.35 -1.42 -0.95
CA THR A 34 -0.46 -2.23 -0.08
C THR A 34 -0.91 -2.16 1.38
N ARG A 35 -1.38 -1.00 1.86
CA ARG A 35 -1.92 -0.87 3.22
C ARG A 35 -3.18 -1.71 3.40
N VAL A 36 -4.14 -1.62 2.50
CA VAL A 36 -5.39 -2.41 2.56
C VAL A 36 -5.09 -3.91 2.54
N GLU A 37 -4.17 -4.34 1.70
CA GLU A 37 -3.75 -5.74 1.63
C GLU A 37 -3.10 -6.20 2.95
N THR A 38 -2.26 -5.35 3.55
CA THR A 38 -1.64 -5.63 4.86
C THR A 38 -2.67 -5.71 5.99
N GLU A 39 -3.71 -4.86 5.94
CA GLU A 39 -4.82 -4.95 6.87
C GLU A 39 -5.57 -6.28 6.74
N TYR A 40 -5.76 -6.73 5.52
CA TYR A 40 -6.37 -8.05 5.25
C TYR A 40 -5.50 -9.19 5.78
N ASP A 41 -4.18 -9.12 5.58
CA ASP A 41 -3.23 -10.10 6.11
C ASP A 41 -3.28 -10.16 7.65
N ALA A 42 -3.32 -8.99 8.33
CA ALA A 42 -3.48 -8.93 9.77
C ALA A 42 -4.78 -9.61 10.26
N LYS A 43 -5.90 -9.35 9.57
CA LYS A 43 -7.18 -9.99 9.87
C LYS A 43 -7.17 -11.49 9.63
N THR A 44 -6.46 -11.95 8.62
CA THR A 44 -6.29 -13.39 8.33
C THR A 44 -5.49 -14.06 9.45
N VAL A 45 -4.37 -13.47 9.87
CA VAL A 45 -3.59 -13.96 11.01
C VAL A 45 -4.43 -13.96 12.29
N TYR A 46 -5.19 -12.89 12.54
CA TYR A 46 -6.12 -12.81 13.67
C TYR A 46 -7.17 -13.93 13.64
N GLY A 47 -7.81 -14.17 12.50
CA GLY A 47 -8.79 -15.24 12.35
C GLY A 47 -8.21 -16.62 12.65
N PHE A 48 -7.02 -16.89 12.12
CA PHE A 48 -6.30 -18.13 12.39
C PHE A 48 -5.96 -18.28 13.89
N MET A 49 -5.43 -17.21 14.51
CA MET A 49 -5.14 -17.19 15.95
C MET A 49 -6.38 -17.48 16.79
N MET A 50 -7.51 -16.82 16.49
CA MET A 50 -8.74 -17.00 17.26
C MET A 50 -9.35 -18.40 17.09
N ALA A 51 -9.29 -18.96 15.88
CA ALA A 51 -9.74 -20.33 15.61
C ALA A 51 -8.88 -21.34 16.39
N THR A 52 -7.56 -21.22 16.29
CA THR A 52 -6.59 -22.05 17.01
C THR A 52 -6.79 -21.93 18.52
N ARG A 53 -6.89 -20.70 19.04
CA ARG A 53 -7.17 -20.44 20.45
C ARG A 53 -8.41 -21.19 20.93
N ARG A 54 -9.51 -21.09 20.19
CA ARG A 54 -10.79 -21.72 20.58
C ARG A 54 -10.69 -23.25 20.57
N VAL A 55 -10.06 -23.82 19.56
CA VAL A 55 -9.90 -25.28 19.43
C VAL A 55 -9.02 -25.81 20.57
N TYR A 56 -7.84 -25.23 20.77
CA TYR A 56 -6.92 -25.67 21.85
C TYR A 56 -7.55 -25.53 23.21
N GLN A 57 -8.24 -24.44 23.50
CA GLN A 57 -8.88 -24.21 24.79
C GLN A 57 -10.01 -25.22 25.06
N LYS A 58 -10.88 -25.47 24.06
CA LYS A 58 -11.93 -26.47 24.20
C LYS A 58 -11.39 -27.89 24.39
N GLN A 59 -10.39 -28.24 23.60
CA GLN A 59 -9.74 -29.54 23.68
C GLN A 59 -9.04 -29.76 25.03
N PHE A 60 -8.31 -28.73 25.53
CA PHE A 60 -7.66 -28.80 26.85
C PHE A 60 -8.68 -28.95 27.98
N ILE A 61 -9.79 -28.22 27.95
CA ILE A 61 -10.84 -28.33 28.96
C ILE A 61 -11.51 -29.69 28.89
N ALA A 62 -11.79 -30.21 27.69
CA ALA A 62 -12.43 -31.53 27.50
C ALA A 62 -11.54 -32.70 27.92
N SER A 63 -10.21 -32.56 27.80
CA SER A 63 -9.25 -33.59 28.18
C SER A 63 -9.20 -33.86 29.69
N GLY A 64 -9.65 -32.90 30.53
CA GLY A 64 -9.53 -32.99 31.99
C GLY A 64 -8.11 -32.93 32.53
N LEU A 65 -7.11 -32.66 31.67
CA LEU A 65 -5.70 -32.58 32.08
C LEU A 65 -5.47 -31.47 33.10
N PRO A 66 -4.70 -31.75 34.18
CA PRO A 66 -4.29 -30.71 35.11
C PRO A 66 -3.30 -29.74 34.45
N VAL A 67 -3.23 -28.51 34.95
CA VAL A 67 -2.23 -27.54 34.54
C VAL A 67 -0.91 -27.83 35.26
N THR A 68 0.04 -28.40 34.56
CA THR A 68 1.41 -28.68 35.00
C THR A 68 2.41 -28.00 34.10
N ASP A 69 3.71 -28.11 34.40
CA ASP A 69 4.75 -27.55 33.51
C ASP A 69 4.78 -28.19 32.12
N SER A 70 4.39 -29.46 32.03
CA SER A 70 4.28 -30.19 30.76
C SER A 70 3.00 -29.84 29.96
N THR A 71 1.89 -29.52 30.61
CA THR A 71 0.57 -29.30 29.98
C THR A 71 0.23 -27.82 29.79
N ILE A 72 0.90 -26.91 30.51
CA ILE A 72 0.63 -25.46 30.44
C ILE A 72 0.80 -24.90 29.02
N GLY A 73 1.65 -25.52 28.22
CA GLY A 73 1.88 -25.15 26.83
C GLY A 73 0.66 -25.24 25.93
N PHE A 74 -0.35 -26.03 26.31
CA PHE A 74 -1.61 -26.15 25.60
C PHE A 74 -2.58 -25.00 25.90
N LEU A 75 -2.35 -24.21 26.94
CA LEU A 75 -3.19 -23.04 27.20
C LEU A 75 -2.83 -21.90 26.24
N PRO A 76 -3.83 -21.22 25.65
CA PRO A 76 -3.58 -20.15 24.67
C PRO A 76 -2.64 -19.04 25.19
N ALA A 77 -2.71 -18.71 26.48
CA ALA A 77 -1.82 -17.72 27.10
C ALA A 77 -0.33 -18.12 27.09
N HIS A 78 -0.01 -19.37 26.85
CA HIS A 78 1.35 -19.89 26.80
C HIS A 78 1.72 -20.40 25.39
N SER A 79 0.75 -20.89 24.61
CA SER A 79 0.99 -21.42 23.27
C SER A 79 1.30 -20.31 22.26
N PHE A 80 0.54 -19.19 22.28
CA PHE A 80 0.66 -18.18 21.22
C PHE A 80 2.01 -17.46 21.22
N SER A 81 2.60 -17.15 22.36
CA SER A 81 3.94 -16.58 22.40
C SER A 81 4.99 -17.53 21.81
N ARG A 82 4.84 -18.85 22.05
CA ARG A 82 5.72 -19.88 21.47
C ARG A 82 5.48 -20.03 19.97
N ILE A 83 4.23 -20.07 19.54
CA ILE A 83 3.87 -20.14 18.11
C ILE A 83 4.40 -18.90 17.38
N SER A 84 4.26 -17.71 17.95
CA SER A 84 4.78 -16.47 17.35
C SER A 84 6.30 -16.49 17.21
N HIS A 85 6.99 -17.01 18.20
CA HIS A 85 8.45 -17.15 18.16
C HIS A 85 8.87 -18.18 17.09
N ASP A 86 8.20 -19.34 17.03
CA ASP A 86 8.50 -20.39 16.05
C ASP A 86 8.09 -19.97 14.63
N PHE A 87 7.04 -19.14 14.49
CA PHE A 87 6.58 -18.62 13.20
C PHE A 87 7.66 -17.89 12.42
N ALA A 88 8.57 -17.21 13.10
CA ALA A 88 9.71 -16.53 12.48
C ALA A 88 10.65 -17.50 11.73
N ASN A 89 10.69 -18.78 12.10
CA ASN A 89 11.48 -19.80 11.41
C ASN A 89 10.87 -20.20 10.06
N TRP A 90 9.55 -20.02 9.91
CA TRP A 90 8.78 -20.43 8.71
C TRP A 90 8.42 -19.26 7.82
N ASN A 91 8.39 -18.05 8.37
CA ASN A 91 7.95 -16.85 7.66
C ASN A 91 8.84 -15.65 7.97
N GLN A 92 9.52 -15.14 6.94
CA GLN A 92 10.43 -13.99 7.05
C GLN A 92 9.74 -12.63 6.94
N SER A 93 8.40 -12.58 7.05
CA SER A 93 7.64 -11.31 7.01
C SER A 93 8.00 -10.35 8.14
N GLY A 94 8.53 -10.87 9.26
CA GLY A 94 8.77 -10.11 10.48
C GLY A 94 7.49 -9.82 11.28
N ILE A 95 6.38 -10.46 10.94
CA ILE A 95 5.12 -10.35 11.68
C ILE A 95 5.31 -10.97 13.07
N ILE A 96 4.94 -10.21 14.10
CA ILE A 96 4.94 -10.64 15.49
C ILE A 96 3.48 -10.63 15.96
N PHE A 97 3.04 -11.69 16.63
CA PHE A 97 1.70 -11.73 17.17
C PHE A 97 1.67 -12.37 18.58
N ASN A 98 0.81 -11.88 19.44
CA ASN A 98 0.64 -12.41 20.79
C ASN A 98 -0.75 -12.07 21.37
N ASN A 99 -1.11 -12.73 22.45
CA ASN A 99 -2.20 -12.34 23.32
C ASN A 99 -1.62 -11.59 24.53
N VAL A 100 -1.94 -10.32 24.67
CA VAL A 100 -1.38 -9.48 25.71
C VAL A 100 -2.46 -8.97 26.66
N SER A 101 -2.07 -8.62 27.87
CA SER A 101 -2.95 -8.14 28.93
C SER A 101 -2.23 -7.19 29.89
N ASP A 102 -3.00 -6.33 30.54
CA ASP A 102 -2.57 -5.52 31.67
C ASP A 102 -2.34 -6.37 32.95
N GLN A 103 -3.06 -7.51 33.06
CA GLN A 103 -2.93 -8.45 34.17
C GLN A 103 -2.64 -9.89 33.67
N PRO A 104 -1.49 -10.12 33.03
CA PRO A 104 -1.20 -11.42 32.45
C PRO A 104 -0.83 -12.44 33.54
N ARG A 105 -1.30 -13.70 33.37
CA ARG A 105 -0.79 -14.84 34.15
C ARG A 105 0.60 -15.30 33.68
N ASN A 106 0.84 -15.20 32.37
CA ASN A 106 2.18 -15.37 31.80
C ASN A 106 2.86 -13.99 31.69
N PRO A 107 3.96 -13.74 32.44
CA PRO A 107 4.65 -12.44 32.40
C PRO A 107 5.08 -12.00 31.01
N GLY A 108 5.40 -12.94 30.11
CA GLY A 108 5.75 -12.68 28.72
C GLY A 108 4.60 -12.09 27.86
N ASN A 109 3.37 -12.09 28.41
CA ASN A 109 2.19 -11.53 27.75
C ASN A 109 1.79 -10.17 28.34
N ARG A 110 2.71 -9.48 29.04
CA ARG A 110 2.44 -8.13 29.55
C ARG A 110 2.31 -7.16 28.37
N ALA A 111 1.19 -6.46 28.33
CA ALA A 111 0.94 -5.42 27.35
C ALA A 111 1.93 -4.27 27.50
N ASP A 112 2.48 -3.79 26.39
CA ASP A 112 3.29 -2.57 26.36
C ASP A 112 2.41 -1.30 26.28
N ARG A 113 3.03 -0.12 26.19
CA ARG A 113 2.32 1.16 26.20
C ARG A 113 1.29 1.30 25.04
N PHE A 114 1.60 0.75 23.86
CA PHE A 114 0.71 0.84 22.69
C PHE A 114 -0.48 -0.11 22.83
N GLU A 115 -0.25 -1.28 23.37
CA GLU A 115 -1.27 -2.29 23.64
C GLU A 115 -2.17 -1.88 24.81
N LEU A 116 -1.60 -1.25 25.85
CA LEU A 116 -2.36 -0.65 26.95
C LEU A 116 -3.27 0.47 26.45
N ALA A 117 -2.75 1.36 25.60
CA ALA A 117 -3.55 2.42 24.97
C ALA A 117 -4.68 1.86 24.09
N ALA A 118 -4.44 0.73 23.38
CA ALA A 118 -5.48 0.05 22.65
C ALA A 118 -6.55 -0.57 23.57
N MET A 119 -6.12 -1.16 24.71
CA MET A 119 -7.06 -1.69 25.71
C MET A 119 -7.93 -0.58 26.32
N GLU A 120 -7.36 0.58 26.63
CA GLU A 120 -8.13 1.75 27.14
C GLU A 120 -9.13 2.22 26.08
N TRP A 121 -8.70 2.28 24.81
CA TRP A 121 -9.59 2.65 23.71
C TRP A 121 -10.77 1.68 23.57
N PHE A 122 -10.57 0.36 23.67
CA PHE A 122 -11.64 -0.63 23.64
C PHE A 122 -12.57 -0.57 24.86
N ARG A 123 -12.07 -0.13 26.02
CA ARG A 123 -12.93 0.10 27.19
C ARG A 123 -13.86 1.30 26.96
N ALA A 124 -13.37 2.33 26.26
CA ALA A 124 -14.17 3.50 25.89
C ALA A 124 -15.12 3.24 24.70
N HIS A 125 -14.82 2.22 23.86
CA HIS A 125 -15.55 1.88 22.65
C HIS A 125 -15.88 0.37 22.65
N PRO A 126 -16.81 -0.09 23.51
CA PRO A 126 -17.07 -1.52 23.72
C PRO A 126 -17.65 -2.24 22.51
N GLU A 127 -18.29 -1.54 21.56
CA GLU A 127 -18.82 -2.04 20.30
C GLU A 127 -17.73 -2.34 19.25
N SER A 128 -16.56 -1.76 19.42
CA SER A 128 -15.47 -1.90 18.45
C SER A 128 -14.84 -3.29 18.52
N LYS A 129 -14.63 -3.87 17.35
CA LYS A 129 -14.12 -5.25 17.20
C LYS A 129 -12.62 -5.29 16.93
N GLU A 130 -12.07 -4.22 16.39
CA GLU A 130 -10.66 -4.12 16.00
C GLU A 130 -10.20 -2.65 16.02
N LEU A 131 -8.90 -2.46 16.18
CA LEU A 131 -8.24 -1.16 16.08
C LEU A 131 -6.91 -1.35 15.37
N MET A 132 -6.63 -0.48 14.38
CA MET A 132 -5.37 -0.47 13.64
C MET A 132 -4.72 0.89 13.75
N ARG A 133 -3.41 0.92 14.09
CA ARG A 133 -2.63 2.15 14.26
C ARG A 133 -1.21 1.96 13.76
N ASP A 134 -0.65 3.02 13.18
CA ASP A 134 0.79 3.09 12.97
C ASP A 134 1.47 3.45 14.29
N ILE A 135 2.51 2.71 14.64
CA ILE A 135 3.31 2.93 15.85
C ILE A 135 4.79 2.95 15.51
N VAL A 136 5.55 3.68 16.31
CA VAL A 136 7.02 3.65 16.27
C VAL A 136 7.52 3.31 17.68
N THR A 137 8.31 2.25 17.79
CA THR A 137 8.90 1.81 19.07
C THR A 137 9.99 2.76 19.54
N ASP A 138 10.42 2.62 20.79
CA ASP A 138 11.52 3.41 21.35
C ASP A 138 12.86 3.22 20.61
N GLN A 139 12.99 2.08 19.90
CA GLN A 139 14.14 1.76 19.05
C GLN A 139 14.02 2.34 17.63
N GLY A 140 12.98 3.13 17.36
CA GLY A 140 12.72 3.73 16.03
C GLY A 140 12.15 2.78 14.99
N VAL A 141 11.75 1.56 15.37
CA VAL A 141 11.14 0.59 14.44
C VAL A 141 9.65 0.87 14.29
N GLY A 142 9.22 1.11 13.05
CA GLY A 142 7.81 1.32 12.70
C GLY A 142 7.05 0.01 12.52
N TYR A 143 5.82 -0.03 13.03
CA TYR A 143 4.89 -1.14 12.84
C TYR A 143 3.49 -0.64 12.54
N LEU A 144 2.77 -1.39 11.71
CA LEU A 144 1.31 -1.36 11.68
C LEU A 144 0.83 -2.31 12.79
N LEU A 145 0.23 -1.75 13.83
CA LEU A 145 -0.31 -2.49 14.97
C LEU A 145 -1.80 -2.75 14.75
N PHE A 146 -2.16 -4.01 14.58
CA PHE A 146 -3.54 -4.48 14.65
C PHE A 146 -3.81 -4.99 16.05
N THR A 147 -4.93 -4.57 16.66
CA THR A 147 -5.40 -5.08 17.95
C THR A 147 -6.87 -5.44 17.88
N ALA A 148 -7.27 -6.49 18.60
CA ALA A 148 -8.64 -6.91 18.77
C ALA A 148 -8.90 -7.37 20.20
N PRO A 149 -10.03 -7.01 20.84
CA PRO A 149 -10.28 -7.33 22.24
C PRO A 149 -10.55 -8.82 22.44
N ILE A 150 -9.96 -9.38 23.47
CA ILE A 150 -10.27 -10.74 23.95
C ILE A 150 -11.27 -10.61 25.07
N ARG A 151 -12.51 -10.95 24.80
CA ARG A 151 -13.60 -10.91 25.78
C ARG A 151 -13.78 -12.25 26.45
N ILE A 152 -14.19 -12.23 27.71
CA ILE A 152 -14.52 -13.42 28.50
C ILE A 152 -15.79 -14.05 27.95
N GLU A 153 -15.69 -15.32 27.59
CA GLU A 153 -16.81 -16.19 27.22
C GLU A 153 -17.18 -17.10 28.41
N PRO A 154 -18.37 -17.69 28.45
CA PRO A 154 -18.82 -18.54 29.61
C PRO A 154 -17.81 -19.58 30.03
N PHE A 155 -17.15 -20.25 29.08
CA PHE A 155 -16.17 -21.30 29.39
C PHE A 155 -14.85 -20.75 29.96
N CYS A 156 -14.55 -19.46 29.77
CA CYS A 156 -13.37 -18.82 30.35
C CYS A 156 -13.48 -18.73 31.89
N LEU A 157 -14.70 -18.64 32.40
CA LEU A 157 -14.98 -18.49 33.82
C LEU A 157 -14.54 -19.70 34.65
N LYS A 158 -14.38 -20.87 34.04
CA LYS A 158 -13.83 -22.06 34.71
C LYS A 158 -12.44 -21.77 35.36
N CYS A 159 -11.66 -20.90 34.74
CA CYS A 159 -10.32 -20.54 35.23
C CYS A 159 -10.19 -19.07 35.63
N HIS A 160 -11.07 -18.20 35.13
CA HIS A 160 -11.01 -16.76 35.29
C HIS A 160 -12.19 -16.14 36.06
N GLY A 161 -13.16 -16.97 36.46
CA GLY A 161 -14.25 -16.57 37.38
C GLY A 161 -13.79 -16.45 38.82
N GLU A 162 -14.62 -16.85 39.76
CA GLU A 162 -14.26 -16.83 41.18
C GLU A 162 -13.03 -17.73 41.46
N ARG A 163 -12.11 -17.24 42.25
CA ARG A 163 -10.85 -17.94 42.52
C ARG A 163 -11.06 -19.28 43.15
N GLU A 164 -12.01 -19.39 44.10
CA GLU A 164 -12.35 -20.56 44.87
C GLU A 164 -12.93 -21.67 43.99
N ALA A 165 -13.64 -21.27 42.91
CA ALA A 165 -14.21 -22.20 41.94
C ALA A 165 -13.23 -22.68 40.85
N ALA A 166 -12.06 -22.02 40.76
CA ALA A 166 -11.04 -22.40 39.77
C ALA A 166 -10.39 -23.76 40.13
N PRO A 167 -9.97 -24.55 39.13
CA PRO A 167 -9.22 -25.77 39.34
C PRO A 167 -8.01 -25.57 40.29
N PRO A 168 -7.73 -26.51 41.21
CA PRO A 168 -6.59 -26.38 42.14
C PRO A 168 -5.28 -26.06 41.43
N SER A 169 -4.97 -26.73 40.34
CA SER A 169 -3.77 -26.50 39.53
C SER A 169 -3.65 -25.08 38.93
N ILE A 170 -4.76 -24.38 38.77
CA ILE A 170 -4.80 -22.96 38.35
C ILE A 170 -4.65 -22.05 39.57
N ARG A 171 -5.41 -22.32 40.64
CA ARG A 171 -5.47 -21.51 41.84
C ARG A 171 -4.13 -21.49 42.57
N ASP A 172 -3.45 -22.64 42.65
CA ASP A 172 -2.17 -22.78 43.35
C ASP A 172 -1.02 -22.16 42.54
N ARG A 173 -1.17 -22.09 41.23
CA ARG A 173 -0.15 -21.55 40.33
C ARG A 173 -0.24 -20.03 40.15
N TYR A 174 -1.46 -19.45 40.16
CA TYR A 174 -1.67 -18.05 39.84
C TYR A 174 -2.41 -17.29 40.92
N ALA A 175 -1.87 -16.12 41.30
CA ALA A 175 -2.49 -15.24 42.28
C ALA A 175 -3.49 -14.23 41.68
N ASN A 176 -3.43 -14.00 40.36
CA ASN A 176 -4.16 -12.92 39.68
C ASN A 176 -5.08 -13.42 38.56
N ALA A 177 -5.77 -12.46 37.95
CA ALA A 177 -6.67 -12.65 36.82
C ALA A 177 -7.86 -13.56 37.11
N TYR A 178 -8.55 -13.27 38.23
CA TYR A 178 -9.81 -13.84 38.66
C TYR A 178 -10.91 -12.76 38.70
N GLY A 179 -12.14 -13.16 39.02
CA GLY A 179 -13.27 -12.23 39.20
C GLY A 179 -13.84 -11.63 37.94
N TYR A 180 -13.49 -12.19 36.77
CA TYR A 180 -14.07 -11.71 35.49
C TYR A 180 -15.50 -12.20 35.31
N LYS A 181 -16.28 -11.40 34.56
CA LYS A 181 -17.64 -11.71 34.12
C LYS A 181 -17.67 -11.90 32.61
N VAL A 182 -18.70 -12.58 32.10
CA VAL A 182 -18.92 -12.71 30.64
C VAL A 182 -19.01 -11.33 30.01
N GLY A 183 -18.25 -11.12 28.94
CA GLY A 183 -18.15 -9.84 28.23
C GLY A 183 -16.99 -8.96 28.67
N ASP A 184 -16.44 -9.15 29.86
CA ASP A 184 -15.26 -8.39 30.33
C ASP A 184 -14.10 -8.55 29.36
N MET A 185 -13.34 -7.49 29.16
CA MET A 185 -12.13 -7.52 28.35
C MET A 185 -10.97 -8.10 29.18
N ARG A 186 -10.46 -9.25 28.75
CA ARG A 186 -9.35 -9.95 29.40
C ARG A 186 -7.97 -9.46 28.92
N GLY A 187 -7.91 -8.93 27.72
CA GLY A 187 -6.70 -8.49 27.03
C GLY A 187 -7.01 -8.20 25.57
N VAL A 188 -5.97 -8.14 24.78
CA VAL A 188 -6.08 -7.96 23.31
C VAL A 188 -5.21 -8.98 22.59
N VAL A 189 -5.64 -9.39 21.40
CA VAL A 189 -4.73 -9.92 20.38
C VAL A 189 -3.95 -8.74 19.83
N SER A 190 -2.65 -8.87 19.75
CA SER A 190 -1.72 -7.89 19.18
C SER A 190 -1.00 -8.52 17.99
N ILE A 191 -1.06 -7.87 16.83
CA ILE A 191 -0.34 -8.29 15.63
C ILE A 191 0.44 -7.07 15.13
N ARG A 192 1.74 -7.20 14.99
CA ARG A 192 2.66 -6.14 14.54
C ARG A 192 3.26 -6.52 13.21
N ILE A 193 3.06 -5.69 12.21
CA ILE A 193 3.60 -5.86 10.86
C ILE A 193 4.62 -4.74 10.62
N PRO A 194 5.90 -5.05 10.37
CA PRO A 194 6.94 -4.04 10.17
C PRO A 194 6.64 -3.15 8.96
N THR A 195 6.60 -1.81 9.16
CA THR A 195 6.34 -0.86 8.06
C THR A 195 7.47 -0.82 7.04
N ALA A 196 8.70 -1.12 7.44
CA ALA A 196 9.83 -1.24 6.51
C ALA A 196 9.59 -2.26 5.39
N LYS A 197 8.89 -3.37 5.68
CA LYS A 197 8.53 -4.37 4.67
C LYS A 197 7.45 -3.88 3.71
N LEU A 198 6.53 -3.05 4.21
CA LEU A 198 5.53 -2.38 3.37
C LEU A 198 6.19 -1.38 2.43
N ASP A 199 7.06 -0.53 2.95
CA ASP A 199 7.77 0.48 2.16
C ASP A 199 8.67 -0.18 1.10
N GLU A 200 9.38 -1.26 1.43
CA GLU A 200 10.17 -2.04 0.47
C GLU A 200 9.30 -2.62 -0.65
N ARG A 201 8.13 -3.16 -0.31
CA ARG A 201 7.17 -3.70 -1.28
C ARG A 201 6.63 -2.61 -2.20
N VAL A 202 6.21 -1.48 -1.64
CA VAL A 202 5.73 -0.31 -2.40
C VAL A 202 6.82 0.17 -3.35
N PHE A 203 8.06 0.35 -2.87
CA PHE A 203 9.17 0.83 -3.69
C PHE A 203 9.51 -0.12 -4.84
N ARG A 204 9.50 -1.42 -4.61
CA ARG A 204 9.76 -2.44 -5.64
C ARG A 204 8.70 -2.44 -6.73
N LEU A 205 7.42 -2.40 -6.35
CA LEU A 205 6.30 -2.36 -7.30
C LEU A 205 6.26 -1.05 -8.07
N TRP A 206 6.49 0.07 -7.38
CA TRP A 206 6.54 1.39 -8.00
C TRP A 206 7.70 1.53 -8.98
N GLY A 207 8.87 0.94 -8.68
CA GLY A 207 10.01 0.91 -9.61
C GLY A 207 9.67 0.26 -10.94
N GLY A 208 8.93 -0.84 -10.94
CA GLY A 208 8.41 -1.47 -12.16
C GLY A 208 7.44 -0.58 -12.94
N GLN A 209 6.56 0.13 -12.23
CA GLN A 209 5.64 1.09 -12.84
C GLN A 209 6.36 2.30 -13.43
N LEU A 210 7.37 2.82 -12.72
CA LEU A 210 8.22 3.93 -13.19
C LEU A 210 8.84 3.63 -14.56
N ILE A 211 9.45 2.45 -14.72
CA ILE A 211 10.07 2.05 -15.99
C ILE A 211 9.03 2.00 -17.12
N LYS A 212 7.85 1.41 -16.88
CA LYS A 212 6.78 1.33 -17.87
C LYS A 212 6.27 2.70 -18.28
N SER A 213 6.06 3.60 -17.29
CA SER A 213 5.63 4.98 -17.56
C SER A 213 6.69 5.74 -18.36
N LEU A 214 7.97 5.65 -18.00
CA LEU A 214 9.05 6.31 -18.74
C LEU A 214 9.10 5.86 -20.22
N ILE A 215 9.03 4.56 -20.48
CA ILE A 215 9.00 4.02 -21.85
C ILE A 215 7.76 4.53 -22.61
N GLY A 216 6.58 4.47 -21.99
CA GLY A 216 5.34 4.92 -22.58
C GLY A 216 5.37 6.41 -22.97
N TYR A 217 5.77 7.27 -22.03
CA TYR A 217 5.87 8.71 -22.26
C TYR A 217 6.96 9.07 -23.27
N ALA A 218 8.11 8.39 -23.26
CA ALA A 218 9.14 8.55 -24.29
C ALA A 218 8.61 8.20 -25.68
N THR A 219 7.89 7.08 -25.79
CA THR A 219 7.27 6.66 -27.05
C THR A 219 6.28 7.72 -27.57
N ILE A 220 5.41 8.23 -26.69
CA ILE A 220 4.46 9.30 -27.04
C ILE A 220 5.19 10.56 -27.45
N PHE A 221 6.24 10.98 -26.73
CA PHE A 221 7.04 12.16 -27.05
C PHE A 221 7.64 12.08 -28.45
N PHE A 222 8.31 10.96 -28.77
CA PHE A 222 8.93 10.79 -30.09
C PHE A 222 7.88 10.64 -31.19
N ALA A 223 6.80 9.91 -30.96
CA ALA A 223 5.73 9.74 -31.96
C ALA A 223 5.05 11.08 -32.29
N LEU A 224 4.63 11.83 -31.27
CA LEU A 224 4.03 13.16 -31.45
C LEU A 224 5.02 14.15 -32.09
N GLY A 225 6.28 14.14 -31.64
CA GLY A 225 7.32 14.98 -32.23
C GLY A 225 7.54 14.70 -33.71
N LEU A 226 7.58 13.42 -34.12
CA LEU A 226 7.71 13.01 -35.51
C LEU A 226 6.48 13.39 -36.35
N ILE A 227 5.29 13.22 -35.81
CA ILE A 227 4.03 13.61 -36.47
C ILE A 227 4.02 15.13 -36.70
N LEU A 228 4.30 15.92 -35.64
CA LEU A 228 4.36 17.38 -35.75
C LEU A 228 5.45 17.86 -36.72
N ASP A 229 6.61 17.21 -36.69
CA ASP A 229 7.70 17.56 -37.63
C ASP A 229 7.29 17.31 -39.09
N ARG A 230 6.67 16.18 -39.37
CA ARG A 230 6.24 15.84 -40.76
C ARG A 230 5.02 16.59 -41.22
N LEU A 231 3.99 16.71 -40.39
CA LEU A 231 2.70 17.28 -40.85
C LEU A 231 2.65 18.80 -40.77
N VAL A 232 3.42 19.42 -39.86
CA VAL A 232 3.33 20.88 -39.64
C VAL A 232 4.67 21.56 -39.88
N ILE A 233 5.68 21.25 -39.12
CA ILE A 233 6.94 22.02 -39.10
C ILE A 233 7.65 21.93 -40.46
N GLY A 234 7.78 20.74 -41.02
CA GLY A 234 8.44 20.53 -42.32
C GLY A 234 7.72 21.21 -43.45
N ARG A 235 6.37 21.22 -43.41
CA ARG A 235 5.54 21.89 -44.45
C ARG A 235 5.64 23.41 -44.34
N LEU A 236 5.57 23.97 -43.11
CA LEU A 236 5.75 25.41 -42.89
C LEU A 236 7.17 25.89 -43.24
N SER A 237 8.19 25.09 -42.99
CA SER A 237 9.59 25.41 -43.38
C SER A 237 9.75 25.53 -44.88
N ARG A 238 9.12 24.62 -45.66
CA ARG A 238 9.13 24.67 -47.14
C ARG A 238 8.39 25.87 -47.68
N LEU A 239 7.26 26.24 -47.08
CA LEU A 239 6.52 27.47 -47.40
C LEU A 239 7.36 28.73 -47.17
N GLN A 240 8.02 28.78 -45.99
CA GLN A 240 8.90 29.91 -45.66
C GLN A 240 10.07 30.06 -46.65
N GLU A 241 10.71 28.94 -47.00
CA GLU A 241 11.81 28.93 -47.98
C GLU A 241 11.36 29.38 -49.34
N GLY A 242 10.21 28.91 -49.84
CA GLY A 242 9.60 29.38 -51.11
C GLY A 242 9.30 30.86 -51.08
N ALA A 243 8.71 31.36 -49.98
CA ALA A 243 8.42 32.78 -49.83
C ALA A 243 9.69 33.65 -49.83
N GLN A 244 10.77 33.20 -49.17
CA GLN A 244 12.05 33.91 -49.16
C GLN A 244 12.70 33.98 -50.53
N ARG A 245 12.59 32.93 -51.34
CA ARG A 245 13.15 32.93 -52.71
C ARG A 245 12.38 33.88 -53.62
N ILE A 246 11.05 33.92 -53.55
CA ILE A 246 10.24 34.90 -54.29
C ILE A 246 10.58 36.33 -53.85
N ALA A 247 10.73 36.60 -52.56
CA ALA A 247 11.14 37.87 -52.01
C ALA A 247 12.56 38.31 -52.46
N ALA A 248 13.42 37.35 -52.79
CA ALA A 248 14.76 37.59 -53.35
C ALA A 248 14.74 37.83 -54.87
N GLY A 249 13.56 37.87 -55.53
CA GLY A 249 13.42 38.14 -56.98
C GLY A 249 13.39 36.88 -57.83
N GLU A 250 13.33 35.68 -57.26
CA GLU A 250 13.20 34.40 -57.98
C GLU A 250 11.74 34.11 -58.30
N TYR A 251 11.07 34.91 -59.15
CA TYR A 251 9.63 34.84 -59.44
C TYR A 251 9.17 33.57 -60.17
N GLY A 252 10.09 32.73 -60.65
CA GLY A 252 9.78 31.41 -61.19
C GLY A 252 9.68 30.30 -60.18
N THR A 253 9.92 30.62 -58.90
CA THR A 253 9.88 29.60 -57.83
C THR A 253 8.47 29.16 -57.53
N ARG A 254 8.22 27.85 -57.59
CA ARG A 254 6.93 27.23 -57.17
C ARG A 254 7.14 26.45 -55.89
N ILE A 255 6.17 26.57 -55.00
CA ILE A 255 6.10 25.71 -53.83
C ILE A 255 5.76 24.31 -54.32
N PRO A 256 6.49 23.27 -53.93
CA PRO A 256 6.34 21.91 -54.44
C PRO A 256 4.89 21.41 -54.38
N GLY A 257 4.46 20.75 -55.47
CA GLY A 257 3.07 20.32 -55.64
C GLY A 257 2.59 19.26 -54.67
N ASP A 258 3.51 18.61 -53.92
CA ASP A 258 3.18 17.71 -52.81
C ASP A 258 2.57 18.47 -51.62
N LEU A 259 2.87 19.77 -51.48
CA LEU A 259 2.26 20.65 -50.47
C LEU A 259 0.91 21.22 -50.98
N ALA A 260 0.80 21.59 -52.28
CA ALA A 260 -0.40 22.14 -52.85
C ALA A 260 -1.45 21.08 -53.27
N ARG A 261 -1.02 19.84 -53.53
CA ARG A 261 -1.89 18.72 -53.98
C ARG A 261 -2.05 17.62 -52.92
N SER A 262 -1.87 17.92 -51.63
CA SER A 262 -2.13 16.90 -50.62
C SER A 262 -3.59 16.45 -50.72
N ARG A 263 -3.82 15.15 -50.55
CA ARG A 263 -5.15 14.49 -50.65
C ARG A 263 -6.15 15.08 -49.64
N GLU A 264 -5.68 15.76 -48.63
CA GLU A 264 -6.41 16.59 -47.67
C GLU A 264 -6.07 18.06 -47.93
N ARG A 265 -7.08 18.83 -48.39
CA ARG A 265 -6.98 20.30 -48.53
C ARG A 265 -7.03 20.92 -47.13
N ASP A 266 -5.89 20.91 -46.40
CA ASP A 266 -5.73 21.62 -45.16
C ASP A 266 -5.32 23.09 -45.40
N GLU A 267 -5.28 23.88 -44.33
CA GLU A 267 -4.96 25.30 -44.35
C GLU A 267 -3.56 25.56 -44.94
N ILE A 268 -2.60 24.64 -44.70
CA ILE A 268 -1.22 24.73 -45.20
C ILE A 268 -1.20 24.52 -46.73
N ALA A 269 -1.99 23.58 -47.23
CA ALA A 269 -2.15 23.37 -48.69
C ALA A 269 -2.84 24.56 -49.37
N GLY A 270 -3.86 25.12 -48.71
CA GLY A 270 -4.53 26.34 -49.19
C GLY A 270 -3.58 27.54 -49.27
N LEU A 271 -2.73 27.69 -48.30
CA LEU A 271 -1.71 28.75 -48.29
C LEU A 271 -0.67 28.55 -49.40
N ALA A 272 -0.21 27.32 -49.63
CA ALA A 272 0.72 26.98 -50.71
C ALA A 272 0.13 27.31 -52.12
N ASP A 273 -1.15 27.00 -52.33
CA ASP A 273 -1.87 27.28 -53.58
C ASP A 273 -2.02 28.80 -53.81
N THR A 274 -2.35 29.55 -52.77
CA THR A 274 -2.42 31.02 -52.82
C THR A 274 -1.08 31.63 -53.16
N PHE A 275 0.00 31.13 -52.58
CA PHE A 275 1.37 31.57 -52.87
C PHE A 275 1.77 31.31 -54.32
N ASN A 276 1.44 30.12 -54.84
CA ASN A 276 1.73 29.78 -56.22
C ASN A 276 0.96 30.67 -57.22
N ARG A 277 -0.28 31.06 -56.90
CA ARG A 277 -1.04 32.02 -57.71
C ARG A 277 -0.44 33.41 -57.71
N MET A 278 0.00 33.94 -56.55
CA MET A 278 0.66 35.24 -56.49
C MET A 278 2.02 35.28 -57.24
N ALA A 279 2.66 34.14 -57.39
CA ALA A 279 3.89 34.02 -58.13
C ALA A 279 3.67 33.93 -59.66
N ASP A 280 2.40 33.73 -60.09
CA ASP A 280 1.98 33.72 -61.53
C ASP A 280 1.56 35.10 -62.04
N GLU A 281 1.19 36.04 -61.15
CA GLU A 281 0.86 37.44 -61.44
C GLU A 281 2.14 38.34 -61.47
#